data_96ed26b29d10565b303a42045e8e5fd2
#
_entry.id   96ed26b29d10565b303a42045e8e5fd2
#
_cell.length_a   1.000
_cell.length_b   1.000
_cell.length_c   1.000
_cell.angle_alpha   90.00
_cell.angle_beta   90.00
_cell.angle_gamma   90.00
#
_symmetry.space_group_name_H-M   'P 1'
#
loop_
_entity.id
_entity.type
_entity.pdbx_description
1 polymer ?
#
loop_
_entity_poly.entity_id
_entity_poly.type
_entity_poly.pdbx_seq_one_letter_code
_entity_poly.pdbx_strand_id
1 'polypeptide(L)'
;MRRFTVLASLIICGTLIPALHTSVSSQTPTPPPKRGPEELLRLSKAAEGPGLAEPFKGITAKGEIEKGLFTIKSTGVSTEPVREAAEAFLASLTEVQRAKTKFAVNDDEWRKWMNQSFYVRQGVSFAEMDEKQREAAFGLLRAGLSARGLKTTRDIMRLNHTLGELAGNNFDEFDEGLYNVTVMGAPSSTEPWGWQLDGHHAIVNYFVLGDQVVMTPLFMGSEPVIAHSGKYKGTTVLQDEQNQGLAFMQGLDAPRRAKALLRQTKTGNDNVSEAWRDNVVLDYAGLRASEMTEAQREQLLKLVDLYVGNMDDGHAKVRMSEVKAHLDRTWFAWIGKSEPGSVFYYRIHSPVILIEFDHQLPVGLRHLADPKLPNLEHVHTVVRTPNGNDYGKDLLRLHYLQHPH
;
A
#
# COMPACT_ATOMS: atom_id res chain seq x y z
N MET A 1 -77.94 -42.20 40.05
CA MET A 1 -77.03 -41.31 39.35
C MET A 1 -75.89 -42.11 38.74
N ARG A 2 -75.99 -42.43 37.46
CA ARG A 2 -75.02 -43.27 36.72
C ARG A 2 -74.19 -42.37 35.85
N ARG A 3 -72.88 -42.30 36.03
CA ARG A 3 -71.93 -41.63 35.17
C ARG A 3 -71.55 -42.48 33.98
N PHE A 4 -71.75 -42.00 32.77
CA PHE A 4 -71.27 -42.60 31.55
C PHE A 4 -69.93 -42.02 31.20
N THR A 5 -68.90 -42.85 31.07
CA THR A 5 -67.61 -42.52 30.55
C THR A 5 -67.53 -42.83 29.10
N VAL A 6 -67.32 -41.85 28.23
CA VAL A 6 -67.12 -42.03 26.80
C VAL A 6 -65.60 -42.09 26.53
N LEU A 7 -65.17 -43.24 26.03
CA LEU A 7 -63.78 -43.40 25.50
C LEU A 7 -63.74 -42.87 24.06
N ALA A 8 -62.93 -41.89 23.79
CA ALA A 8 -62.64 -41.43 22.44
C ALA A 8 -61.29 -42.03 22.00
N SER A 9 -61.32 -42.90 20.99
CA SER A 9 -60.13 -43.49 20.37
C SER A 9 -59.59 -42.49 19.35
N LEU A 10 -58.36 -41.96 19.58
CA LEU A 10 -57.63 -41.20 18.60
C LEU A 10 -56.86 -42.14 17.65
N ILE A 11 -57.23 -42.14 16.38
CA ILE A 11 -56.45 -42.77 15.32
C ILE A 11 -55.41 -41.77 14.85
N ILE A 12 -54.10 -41.99 15.16
CA ILE A 12 -52.99 -41.20 14.63
C ILE A 12 -52.60 -41.76 13.26
N CYS A 13 -52.98 -41.03 12.23
CA CYS A 13 -52.54 -41.32 10.86
C CYS A 13 -51.13 -40.71 10.66
N GLY A 14 -50.12 -41.56 10.78
CA GLY A 14 -48.73 -41.15 10.53
C GLY A 14 -48.45 -40.95 9.05
N THR A 15 -48.38 -39.70 8.58
CA THR A 15 -47.86 -39.39 7.26
C THR A 15 -46.33 -39.39 7.32
N LEU A 16 -45.70 -40.41 6.71
CA LEU A 16 -44.26 -40.39 6.43
C LEU A 16 -43.96 -39.32 5.39
N ILE A 17 -43.32 -38.23 5.83
CA ILE A 17 -42.71 -37.24 4.93
C ILE A 17 -41.33 -37.79 4.56
N PRO A 18 -41.02 -38.05 3.28
CA PRO A 18 -39.66 -38.42 2.89
C PRO A 18 -38.76 -37.22 3.10
N ALA A 19 -37.74 -37.36 3.96
CA ALA A 19 -36.66 -36.38 4.09
C ALA A 19 -35.89 -36.33 2.77
N LEU A 20 -36.13 -35.31 1.98
CA LEU A 20 -35.26 -34.94 0.85
C LEU A 20 -33.89 -34.51 1.44
N HIS A 21 -32.94 -35.45 1.42
CA HIS A 21 -31.54 -35.15 1.62
C HIS A 21 -31.06 -34.42 0.37
N THR A 22 -31.16 -33.10 0.37
CA THR A 22 -30.38 -32.27 -0.57
C THR A 22 -28.92 -32.38 -0.14
N SER A 23 -28.17 -33.24 -0.82
CA SER A 23 -26.72 -33.24 -0.77
C SER A 23 -26.24 -31.89 -1.34
N VAL A 24 -25.92 -30.93 -0.45
CA VAL A 24 -25.17 -29.78 -0.81
C VAL A 24 -23.79 -30.30 -1.19
N SER A 25 -23.53 -30.42 -2.47
CA SER A 25 -22.22 -30.68 -3.01
C SER A 25 -21.37 -29.46 -2.60
N SER A 26 -20.48 -29.61 -1.63
CA SER A 26 -19.46 -28.66 -1.33
C SER A 26 -18.44 -28.67 -2.47
N GLN A 27 -18.75 -27.97 -3.56
CA GLN A 27 -17.74 -27.71 -4.57
C GLN A 27 -16.67 -26.87 -3.89
N THR A 28 -15.45 -27.39 -3.82
CA THR A 28 -14.27 -26.62 -3.42
C THR A 28 -14.20 -25.40 -4.33
N PRO A 29 -14.16 -24.17 -3.78
CA PRO A 29 -14.10 -22.98 -4.62
C PRO A 29 -12.92 -23.05 -5.58
N THR A 30 -13.17 -22.84 -6.86
CA THR A 30 -12.14 -22.94 -7.90
C THR A 30 -11.41 -21.60 -7.99
N PRO A 31 -10.07 -21.59 -7.94
CA PRO A 31 -9.28 -20.39 -8.18
C PRO A 31 -9.58 -19.77 -9.55
N PRO A 32 -9.39 -18.45 -9.71
CA PRO A 32 -9.55 -17.78 -11.01
C PRO A 32 -8.59 -18.38 -12.05
N PRO A 33 -8.97 -18.39 -13.34
CA PRO A 33 -8.09 -18.88 -14.41
C PRO A 33 -6.83 -18.01 -14.52
N LYS A 34 -5.71 -18.63 -14.87
CA LYS A 34 -4.44 -17.95 -15.14
C LYS A 34 -4.56 -17.06 -16.38
N ARG A 35 -3.96 -15.87 -16.32
CA ARG A 35 -3.90 -14.93 -17.44
C ARG A 35 -2.67 -15.21 -18.30
N GLY A 36 -2.84 -15.11 -19.63
CA GLY A 36 -1.71 -15.23 -20.56
C GLY A 36 -0.95 -13.90 -20.73
N PRO A 37 0.31 -13.93 -21.24
CA PRO A 37 1.15 -12.74 -21.40
C PRO A 37 0.51 -11.62 -22.25
N GLU A 38 -0.20 -11.97 -23.31
CA GLU A 38 -0.89 -11.01 -24.17
C GLU A 38 -2.02 -10.28 -23.44
N GLU A 39 -2.77 -10.99 -22.62
CA GLU A 39 -3.83 -10.40 -21.78
C GLU A 39 -3.24 -9.46 -20.74
N LEU A 40 -2.17 -9.86 -20.05
CA LEU A 40 -1.47 -9.02 -19.08
C LEU A 40 -0.97 -7.72 -19.72
N LEU A 41 -0.34 -7.81 -20.91
CA LEU A 41 0.13 -6.63 -21.65
C LEU A 41 -1.03 -5.71 -22.07
N ARG A 42 -2.14 -6.28 -22.53
CA ARG A 42 -3.36 -5.51 -22.90
C ARG A 42 -3.94 -4.77 -21.70
N LEU A 43 -4.04 -5.45 -20.55
CA LEU A 43 -4.53 -4.85 -19.30
C LEU A 43 -3.61 -3.73 -18.80
N SER A 44 -2.29 -3.94 -18.86
CA SER A 44 -1.30 -2.92 -18.48
C SER A 44 -1.44 -1.65 -19.32
N LYS A 45 -1.48 -1.77 -20.65
CA LYS A 45 -1.68 -0.63 -21.55
C LYS A 45 -3.02 0.08 -21.32
N ALA A 46 -4.07 -0.67 -21.01
CA ALA A 46 -5.39 -0.10 -20.71
C ALA A 46 -5.38 0.71 -19.40
N ALA A 47 -4.58 0.31 -18.42
CA ALA A 47 -4.41 1.04 -17.16
C ALA A 47 -3.53 2.29 -17.33
N GLU A 48 -2.43 2.21 -18.07
CA GLU A 48 -1.49 3.32 -18.31
C GLU A 48 -2.16 4.52 -19.00
N GLY A 49 -2.97 4.28 -20.01
CA GLY A 49 -3.54 5.34 -20.86
C GLY A 49 -4.24 6.44 -20.06
N PRO A 50 -5.27 6.14 -19.27
CA PRO A 50 -5.93 7.13 -18.42
C PRO A 50 -5.02 7.71 -17.32
N GLY A 51 -4.14 6.89 -16.74
CA GLY A 51 -3.27 7.29 -15.65
C GLY A 51 -2.22 8.32 -16.04
N LEU A 52 -1.73 8.26 -17.28
CA LEU A 52 -0.71 9.15 -17.83
C LEU A 52 -1.27 10.25 -18.74
N ALA A 53 -2.59 10.28 -18.96
CA ALA A 53 -3.23 11.22 -19.89
C ALA A 53 -2.97 12.70 -19.56
N GLU A 54 -2.81 13.01 -18.25
CA GLU A 54 -2.51 14.35 -17.78
C GLU A 54 -1.09 14.43 -17.22
N PRO A 55 -0.38 15.57 -17.42
CA PRO A 55 0.88 15.83 -16.75
C PRO A 55 0.74 15.70 -15.23
N PHE A 56 1.82 15.27 -14.58
CA PHE A 56 1.86 15.19 -13.13
C PHE A 56 1.64 16.57 -12.49
N LYS A 57 0.68 16.66 -11.58
CA LYS A 57 0.40 17.82 -10.73
C LYS A 57 0.60 17.50 -9.25
N GLY A 58 0.27 16.28 -8.86
CA GLY A 58 0.23 15.83 -7.48
C GLY A 58 -1.15 16.02 -6.83
N ILE A 59 -1.34 15.35 -5.71
CA ILE A 59 -2.56 15.45 -4.89
C ILE A 59 -2.65 16.85 -4.30
N THR A 60 -3.83 17.46 -4.36
CA THR A 60 -4.08 18.81 -3.82
C THR A 60 -5.38 18.84 -3.03
N ALA A 61 -5.48 19.71 -2.03
CA ALA A 61 -6.71 19.83 -1.26
C ALA A 61 -7.81 20.62 -2.00
N LYS A 62 -7.44 21.57 -2.88
CA LYS A 62 -8.39 22.48 -3.55
C LYS A 62 -8.15 22.62 -5.05
N GLY A 63 -7.45 21.68 -5.67
CA GLY A 63 -7.13 21.72 -7.09
C GLY A 63 -5.88 22.52 -7.43
N GLU A 64 -5.33 23.32 -6.52
CA GLU A 64 -4.12 24.11 -6.71
C GLU A 64 -3.01 23.68 -5.75
N ILE A 65 -1.76 23.69 -6.25
CA ILE A 65 -0.56 23.38 -5.46
C ILE A 65 -0.30 24.53 -4.46
N GLU A 66 -0.16 24.20 -3.20
CA GLU A 66 0.36 25.13 -2.19
C GLU A 66 1.88 25.21 -2.35
N LYS A 67 2.37 26.39 -2.74
CA LYS A 67 3.80 26.64 -3.00
C LYS A 67 4.58 26.88 -1.71
N GLY A 68 5.89 26.61 -1.75
CA GLY A 68 6.81 26.92 -0.65
C GLY A 68 6.80 25.94 0.50
N LEU A 69 6.14 24.80 0.36
CA LEU A 69 6.15 23.72 1.35
C LEU A 69 7.47 22.95 1.36
N PHE A 70 8.09 22.81 0.20
CA PHE A 70 9.34 22.09 0.02
C PHE A 70 10.42 23.03 -0.48
N THR A 71 11.66 22.84 -0.01
CA THR A 71 12.83 23.67 -0.37
C THR A 71 14.06 22.79 -0.50
N ILE A 72 14.96 23.14 -1.42
CA ILE A 72 16.28 22.51 -1.47
C ILE A 72 17.10 23.03 -0.29
N LYS A 73 17.48 22.13 0.62
CA LYS A 73 18.27 22.44 1.82
C LYS A 73 19.02 21.19 2.26
N SER A 74 20.17 21.36 2.89
CA SER A 74 20.84 20.22 3.53
C SER A 74 20.03 19.70 4.72
N THR A 75 19.92 18.39 4.81
CA THR A 75 19.31 17.66 5.94
C THR A 75 20.36 17.26 6.98
N GLY A 76 21.64 17.19 6.58
CA GLY A 76 22.74 16.65 7.37
C GLY A 76 22.73 15.12 7.48
N VAL A 77 21.86 14.43 6.72
CA VAL A 77 21.78 12.97 6.68
C VAL A 77 22.42 12.47 5.38
N SER A 78 23.44 11.62 5.49
CA SER A 78 24.18 11.13 4.32
C SER A 78 23.34 10.21 3.45
N THR A 79 23.32 10.45 2.12
CA THR A 79 22.78 9.57 1.09
C THR A 79 23.86 8.67 0.44
N GLU A 80 25.10 8.75 0.93
CA GLU A 80 26.23 7.96 0.42
C GLU A 80 25.95 6.44 0.44
N PRO A 81 25.41 5.87 1.54
CA PRO A 81 25.14 4.42 1.58
C PRO A 81 24.17 3.96 0.48
N VAL A 82 23.12 4.74 0.20
CA VAL A 82 22.15 4.37 -0.86
C VAL A 82 22.73 4.59 -2.25
N ARG A 83 23.59 5.61 -2.44
CA ARG A 83 24.32 5.86 -3.69
C ARG A 83 25.25 4.69 -4.03
N GLU A 84 26.13 4.30 -3.08
CA GLU A 84 27.05 3.18 -3.25
C GLU A 84 26.32 1.86 -3.51
N ALA A 85 25.21 1.60 -2.80
CA ALA A 85 24.40 0.41 -3.00
C ALA A 85 23.74 0.39 -4.39
N ALA A 86 23.27 1.54 -4.91
CA ALA A 86 22.71 1.63 -6.25
C ALA A 86 23.78 1.43 -7.35
N GLU A 87 24.99 1.97 -7.17
CA GLU A 87 26.12 1.72 -8.06
C GLU A 87 26.51 0.24 -8.07
N ALA A 88 26.61 -0.40 -6.89
CA ALA A 88 26.92 -1.83 -6.77
C ALA A 88 25.83 -2.71 -7.44
N PHE A 89 24.55 -2.35 -7.26
CA PHE A 89 23.46 -3.04 -7.92
C PHE A 89 23.58 -2.93 -9.45
N LEU A 90 23.72 -1.72 -10.00
CA LEU A 90 23.87 -1.51 -11.44
C LEU A 90 25.11 -2.20 -12.01
N ALA A 91 26.22 -2.24 -11.26
CA ALA A 91 27.46 -2.93 -11.67
C ALA A 91 27.30 -4.45 -11.69
N SER A 92 26.40 -5.03 -10.89
CA SER A 92 26.13 -6.48 -10.86
C SER A 92 25.32 -6.96 -12.07
N LEU A 93 24.60 -6.06 -12.74
CA LEU A 93 23.70 -6.41 -13.83
C LEU A 93 24.44 -6.66 -15.15
N THR A 94 23.95 -7.61 -15.95
CA THR A 94 24.36 -7.74 -17.33
C THR A 94 24.01 -6.48 -18.12
N GLU A 95 24.63 -6.28 -19.31
CA GLU A 95 24.34 -5.14 -20.15
C GLU A 95 22.85 -5.05 -20.52
N VAL A 96 22.23 -6.17 -20.87
CA VAL A 96 20.81 -6.27 -21.21
C VAL A 96 19.91 -5.91 -20.01
N GLN A 97 20.20 -6.47 -18.83
CA GLN A 97 19.45 -6.13 -17.62
C GLN A 97 19.60 -4.66 -17.25
N ARG A 98 20.82 -4.11 -17.33
CA ARG A 98 21.11 -2.70 -17.04
C ARG A 98 20.38 -1.76 -17.98
N ALA A 99 20.34 -2.08 -19.28
CA ALA A 99 19.65 -1.26 -20.28
C ALA A 99 18.15 -1.12 -20.00
N LYS A 100 17.48 -2.19 -19.58
CA LYS A 100 16.04 -2.14 -19.22
C LYS A 100 15.76 -1.61 -17.81
N THR A 101 16.78 -1.42 -16.98
CA THR A 101 16.66 -0.94 -15.60
C THR A 101 16.81 0.58 -15.48
N LYS A 102 17.51 1.23 -16.43
CA LYS A 102 17.85 2.67 -16.37
C LYS A 102 16.88 3.52 -17.16
N PHE A 103 16.40 4.59 -16.53
CA PHE A 103 15.51 5.61 -17.11
C PHE A 103 16.07 7.01 -16.84
N ALA A 104 15.58 8.02 -17.55
CA ALA A 104 15.90 9.41 -17.23
C ALA A 104 15.27 9.81 -15.88
N VAL A 105 15.89 10.74 -15.16
CA VAL A 105 15.40 11.17 -13.84
C VAL A 105 14.01 11.82 -13.89
N ASN A 106 13.65 12.42 -15.02
CA ASN A 106 12.34 13.03 -15.27
C ASN A 106 11.36 12.12 -16.02
N ASP A 107 11.72 10.85 -16.27
CA ASP A 107 10.88 9.89 -17.01
C ASP A 107 9.55 9.65 -16.29
N ASP A 108 8.49 9.42 -17.09
CA ASP A 108 7.17 9.05 -16.57
C ASP A 108 7.12 7.61 -16.01
N GLU A 109 8.21 6.84 -16.14
CA GLU A 109 8.34 5.52 -15.50
C GLU A 109 8.10 5.60 -13.98
N TRP A 110 8.48 6.69 -13.31
CA TRP A 110 8.12 6.95 -11.92
C TRP A 110 6.63 6.74 -11.62
N ARG A 111 5.75 7.07 -12.56
CA ARG A 111 4.29 7.06 -12.43
C ARG A 111 3.65 5.73 -12.82
N LYS A 112 4.45 4.81 -13.40
CA LYS A 112 3.96 3.53 -13.95
C LYS A 112 3.97 2.39 -12.94
N TRP A 113 3.99 2.67 -11.64
CA TRP A 113 3.85 1.66 -10.62
C TRP A 113 2.40 1.16 -10.52
N MET A 114 2.23 -0.11 -10.12
CA MET A 114 0.92 -0.74 -10.00
C MET A 114 0.87 -1.74 -8.85
N ASN A 115 -0.06 -1.54 -7.91
CA ASN A 115 -0.25 -2.43 -6.77
C ASN A 115 -0.94 -3.76 -7.11
N GLN A 116 -1.37 -3.98 -8.34
CA GLN A 116 -2.03 -5.22 -8.78
C GLN A 116 -1.07 -6.13 -9.55
N SER A 117 -1.33 -7.45 -9.48
CA SER A 117 -0.46 -8.49 -10.04
C SER A 117 -0.37 -8.48 -11.57
N PHE A 118 -1.44 -8.11 -12.27
CA PHE A 118 -1.53 -8.20 -13.74
C PHE A 118 -0.61 -7.27 -14.51
N TYR A 119 -0.02 -6.28 -13.85
CA TYR A 119 0.75 -5.24 -14.52
C TYR A 119 2.12 -5.74 -14.97
N VAL A 120 2.45 -5.48 -16.24
CA VAL A 120 3.76 -5.81 -16.84
C VAL A 120 4.74 -4.69 -16.53
N ARG A 121 5.66 -4.94 -15.62
CA ARG A 121 6.60 -3.97 -15.06
C ARG A 121 7.87 -3.86 -15.88
N GLN A 122 8.49 -2.70 -15.82
CA GLN A 122 9.81 -2.45 -16.39
C GLN A 122 10.93 -2.80 -15.38
N GLY A 123 12.18 -2.69 -15.80
CA GLY A 123 13.33 -3.03 -14.96
C GLY A 123 13.64 -4.51 -14.92
N VAL A 124 14.48 -4.91 -13.98
CA VAL A 124 14.87 -6.30 -13.76
C VAL A 124 14.17 -6.84 -12.51
N SER A 125 13.50 -7.99 -12.63
CA SER A 125 12.82 -8.65 -11.51
C SER A 125 13.79 -9.52 -10.70
N PHE A 126 13.46 -9.73 -9.41
CA PHE A 126 14.22 -10.69 -8.57
C PHE A 126 14.19 -12.11 -9.14
N ALA A 127 13.16 -12.49 -9.90
CA ALA A 127 13.09 -13.79 -10.58
C ALA A 127 14.13 -13.93 -11.70
N GLU A 128 14.51 -12.81 -12.37
CA GLU A 128 15.53 -12.79 -13.44
C GLU A 128 16.96 -12.64 -12.93
N MET A 129 17.13 -12.33 -11.63
CA MET A 129 18.45 -12.11 -11.02
C MET A 129 19.09 -13.43 -10.56
N ASP A 130 20.40 -13.51 -10.71
CA ASP A 130 21.19 -14.52 -9.98
C ASP A 130 21.31 -14.15 -8.48
N GLU A 131 21.95 -15.01 -7.69
CA GLU A 131 22.09 -14.82 -6.25
C GLU A 131 22.89 -13.55 -5.90
N LYS A 132 23.97 -13.25 -6.63
CA LYS A 132 24.79 -12.05 -6.43
C LYS A 132 24.00 -10.78 -6.76
N GLN A 133 23.23 -10.79 -7.82
CA GLN A 133 22.37 -9.68 -8.22
C GLN A 133 21.23 -9.45 -7.21
N ARG A 134 20.61 -10.52 -6.71
CA ARG A 134 19.58 -10.44 -5.66
C ARG A 134 20.14 -9.83 -4.37
N GLU A 135 21.35 -10.25 -3.95
CA GLU A 135 21.98 -9.67 -2.76
C GLU A 135 22.29 -8.18 -2.97
N ALA A 136 22.75 -7.78 -4.14
CA ALA A 136 22.98 -6.36 -4.46
C ALA A 136 21.66 -5.55 -4.47
N ALA A 137 20.56 -6.11 -5.03
CA ALA A 137 19.24 -5.49 -4.99
C ALA A 137 18.73 -5.35 -3.54
N PHE A 138 18.86 -6.39 -2.71
CA PHE A 138 18.55 -6.29 -1.28
C PHE A 138 19.49 -5.33 -0.54
N GLY A 139 20.74 -5.17 -0.99
CA GLY A 139 21.68 -4.15 -0.52
C GLY A 139 21.13 -2.73 -0.74
N LEU A 140 20.58 -2.46 -1.93
CA LEU A 140 19.94 -1.19 -2.26
C LEU A 140 18.72 -0.93 -1.36
N LEU A 141 17.83 -1.92 -1.21
CA LEU A 141 16.67 -1.79 -0.32
C LEU A 141 17.10 -1.55 1.13
N ARG A 142 18.14 -2.25 1.61
CA ARG A 142 18.67 -2.09 2.98
C ARG A 142 19.26 -0.71 3.23
N ALA A 143 19.84 -0.08 2.21
CA ALA A 143 20.41 1.25 2.33
C ALA A 143 19.35 2.37 2.36
N GLY A 144 18.20 2.17 1.71
CA GLY A 144 17.12 3.17 1.66
C GLY A 144 16.00 2.95 2.68
N LEU A 145 15.90 1.75 3.27
CA LEU A 145 14.82 1.39 4.18
C LEU A 145 15.36 1.12 5.60
N SER A 146 14.55 1.39 6.60
CA SER A 146 14.82 0.94 7.97
C SER A 146 14.77 -0.59 8.05
N ALA A 147 15.25 -1.15 9.16
CA ALA A 147 15.13 -2.59 9.43
C ALA A 147 13.66 -3.07 9.36
N ARG A 148 12.72 -2.25 9.86
CA ARG A 148 11.28 -2.51 9.77
C ARG A 148 10.79 -2.43 8.32
N GLY A 149 11.11 -1.37 7.58
CA GLY A 149 10.70 -1.19 6.19
C GLY A 149 11.20 -2.32 5.28
N LEU A 150 12.46 -2.71 5.43
CA LEU A 150 13.04 -3.84 4.70
C LEU A 150 12.34 -5.17 5.06
N LYS A 151 12.10 -5.40 6.37
CA LYS A 151 11.37 -6.60 6.82
C LYS A 151 9.96 -6.64 6.22
N THR A 152 9.19 -5.55 6.34
CA THR A 152 7.83 -5.45 5.81
C THR A 152 7.80 -5.69 4.30
N THR A 153 8.69 -5.06 3.54
CA THR A 153 8.82 -5.28 2.09
C THR A 153 9.06 -6.76 1.76
N ARG A 154 10.03 -7.40 2.42
CA ARG A 154 10.32 -8.83 2.21
C ARG A 154 9.19 -9.75 2.63
N ASP A 155 8.47 -9.41 3.69
CA ASP A 155 7.34 -10.21 4.15
C ASP A 155 6.14 -10.08 3.21
N ILE A 156 5.92 -8.91 2.60
CA ILE A 156 4.92 -8.75 1.52
C ILE A 156 5.30 -9.62 0.31
N MET A 157 6.57 -9.64 -0.10
CA MET A 157 7.05 -10.54 -1.18
C MET A 157 6.76 -12.01 -0.85
N ARG A 158 7.00 -12.45 0.39
CA ARG A 158 6.70 -13.82 0.87
C ARG A 158 5.21 -14.11 0.90
N LEU A 159 4.39 -13.15 1.32
CA LEU A 159 2.93 -13.29 1.33
C LEU A 159 2.35 -13.32 -0.09
N ASN A 160 3.00 -12.67 -1.06
CA ASN A 160 2.65 -12.83 -2.47
C ASN A 160 2.87 -14.27 -2.97
N HIS A 161 3.94 -14.95 -2.52
CA HIS A 161 4.11 -16.38 -2.76
C HIS A 161 3.01 -17.21 -2.08
N THR A 162 2.65 -16.87 -0.83
CA THR A 162 1.53 -17.53 -0.13
C THR A 162 0.22 -17.35 -0.87
N LEU A 163 -0.02 -16.17 -1.45
CA LEU A 163 -1.18 -15.96 -2.33
C LEU A 163 -1.13 -16.90 -3.54
N GLY A 164 0.05 -17.08 -4.15
CA GLY A 164 0.25 -18.04 -5.24
C GLY A 164 -0.14 -19.46 -4.86
N GLU A 165 0.28 -19.93 -3.68
CA GLU A 165 -0.12 -21.25 -3.13
C GLU A 165 -1.64 -21.36 -3.00
N LEU A 166 -2.29 -20.36 -2.38
CA LEU A 166 -3.73 -20.32 -2.15
C LEU A 166 -4.54 -20.15 -3.45
N ALA A 167 -3.97 -19.51 -4.46
CA ALA A 167 -4.57 -19.31 -5.78
C ALA A 167 -4.33 -20.52 -6.73
N GLY A 168 -4.14 -21.71 -6.21
CA GLY A 168 -3.97 -22.93 -7.00
C GLY A 168 -2.58 -23.11 -7.59
N ASN A 169 -1.54 -22.69 -6.86
CA ASN A 169 -0.13 -22.66 -7.29
C ASN A 169 0.10 -21.79 -8.53
N ASN A 170 -0.51 -20.61 -8.54
CA ASN A 170 -0.36 -19.63 -9.61
C ASN A 170 0.89 -18.74 -9.41
N PHE A 171 2.10 -19.35 -9.47
CA PHE A 171 3.36 -18.63 -9.29
C PHE A 171 3.79 -17.81 -10.52
N ASP A 172 3.10 -17.95 -11.65
CA ASP A 172 3.31 -17.09 -12.82
C ASP A 172 2.80 -15.66 -12.56
N GLU A 173 1.83 -15.51 -11.66
CA GLU A 173 1.22 -14.21 -11.32
C GLU A 173 1.53 -13.77 -9.87
N PHE A 174 1.76 -14.72 -8.96
CA PHE A 174 1.97 -14.47 -7.54
C PHE A 174 3.21 -15.21 -7.03
N ASP A 175 4.36 -14.55 -7.05
CA ASP A 175 5.59 -15.11 -6.52
C ASP A 175 6.45 -14.04 -5.84
N GLU A 176 7.31 -14.48 -4.90
CA GLU A 176 8.24 -13.60 -4.17
C GLU A 176 9.31 -12.96 -5.05
N GLY A 177 9.54 -13.50 -6.25
CA GLY A 177 10.49 -12.98 -7.22
C GLY A 177 9.92 -11.97 -8.23
N LEU A 178 8.60 -11.76 -8.25
CA LEU A 178 7.92 -10.89 -9.23
C LEU A 178 7.89 -9.41 -8.77
N TYR A 179 9.05 -8.91 -8.37
CA TYR A 179 9.27 -7.52 -7.97
C TYR A 179 10.42 -6.95 -8.78
N ASN A 180 10.18 -5.82 -9.45
CA ASN A 180 11.11 -5.23 -10.39
C ASN A 180 11.81 -4.01 -9.79
N VAL A 181 13.06 -3.82 -10.15
CA VAL A 181 13.85 -2.64 -9.74
C VAL A 181 14.18 -1.82 -10.98
N THR A 182 13.92 -0.51 -10.90
CA THR A 182 14.35 0.50 -11.88
C THR A 182 15.19 1.57 -11.20
N VAL A 183 16.06 2.23 -11.96
CA VAL A 183 16.89 3.35 -11.50
C VAL A 183 16.70 4.52 -12.45
N MET A 184 16.31 5.68 -11.91
CA MET A 184 16.06 6.91 -12.64
C MET A 184 17.21 7.88 -12.41
N GLY A 185 17.81 8.36 -13.50
CA GLY A 185 19.04 9.15 -13.46
C GLY A 185 20.28 8.29 -13.24
N ALA A 186 21.35 8.90 -12.76
CA ALA A 186 22.58 8.22 -12.36
C ALA A 186 22.84 8.47 -10.88
N PRO A 187 23.16 7.45 -10.07
CA PRO A 187 23.54 7.67 -8.67
C PRO A 187 24.60 8.75 -8.53
N SER A 188 24.32 9.76 -7.73
CA SER A 188 25.15 10.97 -7.59
C SER A 188 25.02 11.53 -6.17
N SER A 189 26.06 12.21 -5.71
CA SER A 189 26.05 12.98 -4.46
C SER A 189 25.44 14.37 -4.60
N THR A 190 25.27 14.88 -5.82
CA THR A 190 24.80 16.25 -6.10
C THR A 190 23.60 16.29 -7.05
N GLU A 191 23.61 15.47 -8.08
CA GLU A 191 22.57 15.46 -9.11
C GLU A 191 21.35 14.62 -8.69
N PRO A 192 20.15 14.97 -9.18
CA PRO A 192 18.94 14.24 -8.86
C PRO A 192 18.94 12.84 -9.50
N TRP A 193 18.57 11.85 -8.71
CA TRP A 193 18.41 10.47 -9.14
C TRP A 193 17.47 9.71 -8.21
N GLY A 194 17.25 8.45 -8.46
CA GLY A 194 16.52 7.61 -7.53
C GLY A 194 16.30 6.20 -8.05
N TRP A 195 15.50 5.44 -7.33
CA TRP A 195 15.15 4.07 -7.69
C TRP A 195 13.70 3.77 -7.32
N GLN A 196 13.15 2.76 -7.96
CA GLN A 196 11.81 2.26 -7.67
C GLN A 196 11.88 0.74 -7.52
N LEU A 197 11.22 0.22 -6.49
CA LEU A 197 10.76 -1.16 -6.43
C LEU A 197 9.28 -1.17 -6.80
N ASP A 198 8.89 -2.00 -7.76
CA ASP A 198 7.49 -2.17 -8.14
C ASP A 198 7.12 -3.65 -8.20
N GLY A 199 6.11 -4.04 -7.45
CA GLY A 199 5.57 -5.38 -7.42
C GLY A 199 4.16 -5.43 -6.84
N HIS A 200 3.54 -6.59 -6.89
CA HIS A 200 2.23 -6.77 -6.30
C HIS A 200 2.28 -6.46 -4.80
N HIS A 201 1.52 -5.47 -4.38
CA HIS A 201 1.40 -5.00 -2.99
C HIS A 201 2.65 -4.37 -2.35
N ALA A 202 3.80 -4.24 -3.03
CA ALA A 202 4.93 -3.50 -2.50
C ALA A 202 5.55 -2.60 -3.57
N ILE A 203 5.43 -1.30 -3.36
CA ILE A 203 6.01 -0.27 -4.21
C ILE A 203 6.77 0.72 -3.33
N VAL A 204 8.02 0.99 -3.71
CA VAL A 204 8.85 2.01 -3.09
C VAL A 204 9.36 2.94 -4.18
N ASN A 205 9.01 4.20 -4.13
CA ASN A 205 9.62 5.26 -4.94
C ASN A 205 10.60 6.03 -4.06
N TYR A 206 11.86 6.04 -4.40
CA TYR A 206 12.93 6.63 -3.60
C TYR A 206 13.73 7.64 -4.43
N PHE A 207 13.40 8.91 -4.30
CA PHE A 207 14.09 10.03 -4.97
C PHE A 207 15.16 10.63 -4.06
N VAL A 208 16.30 10.99 -4.64
CA VAL A 208 17.46 11.59 -3.95
C VAL A 208 17.88 12.86 -4.67
N LEU A 209 18.13 13.93 -3.91
CA LEU A 209 18.77 15.15 -4.37
C LEU A 209 19.74 15.67 -3.29
N GLY A 210 21.04 15.54 -3.53
CA GLY A 210 22.04 15.79 -2.51
C GLY A 210 21.83 14.86 -1.29
N ASP A 211 21.58 15.46 -0.13
CA ASP A 211 21.27 14.74 1.10
C ASP A 211 19.76 14.73 1.45
N GLN A 212 18.89 15.12 0.52
CA GLN A 212 17.44 15.07 0.66
C GLN A 212 16.87 13.81 0.01
N VAL A 213 15.87 13.21 0.67
CA VAL A 213 15.15 12.03 0.18
C VAL A 213 13.65 12.28 0.21
N VAL A 214 12.97 11.86 -0.88
CA VAL A 214 11.51 11.72 -0.92
C VAL A 214 11.17 10.28 -1.25
N MET A 215 10.56 9.58 -0.28
CA MET A 215 10.16 8.17 -0.44
C MET A 215 8.64 8.05 -0.58
N THR A 216 8.11 8.69 -1.62
CA THR A 216 6.68 8.62 -1.98
C THR A 216 6.47 8.72 -3.49
N PRO A 217 5.40 8.10 -4.00
CA PRO A 217 4.44 7.22 -3.31
C PRO A 217 5.10 5.98 -2.71
N LEU A 218 4.68 5.62 -1.49
CA LEU A 218 4.99 4.34 -0.89
C LEU A 218 3.68 3.56 -0.80
N PHE A 219 3.63 2.36 -1.38
CA PHE A 219 2.50 1.47 -1.25
C PHE A 219 2.93 0.17 -0.59
N MET A 220 2.22 -0.21 0.46
CA MET A 220 2.39 -1.49 1.14
C MET A 220 1.01 -2.11 1.40
N GLY A 221 0.79 -3.31 0.89
CA GLY A 221 -0.45 -4.05 1.06
C GLY A 221 -0.18 -5.55 1.15
N SER A 222 -1.22 -6.32 1.30
CA SER A 222 -1.14 -7.79 1.19
C SER A 222 -2.52 -8.43 1.10
N GLU A 223 -2.59 -9.55 0.39
CA GLU A 223 -3.68 -10.52 0.41
C GLU A 223 -3.05 -11.93 0.28
N PRO A 224 -3.05 -12.75 1.37
CA PRO A 224 -3.48 -12.44 2.73
C PRO A 224 -2.46 -11.57 3.49
N VAL A 225 -2.87 -10.94 4.61
CA VAL A 225 -1.95 -10.26 5.53
C VAL A 225 -1.30 -11.22 6.54
N ILE A 226 -1.80 -12.45 6.64
CA ILE A 226 -1.29 -13.50 7.51
C ILE A 226 -1.18 -14.81 6.72
N ALA A 227 0.02 -15.42 6.69
CA ALA A 227 0.20 -16.76 6.15
C ALA A 227 -0.20 -17.81 7.19
N HIS A 228 -1.40 -18.36 7.08
CA HIS A 228 -1.88 -19.42 7.98
C HIS A 228 -1.32 -20.80 7.66
N SER A 229 -0.79 -20.99 6.45
CA SER A 229 -0.24 -22.26 5.94
C SER A 229 0.88 -22.01 4.92
N GLY A 230 1.41 -23.05 4.30
CA GLY A 230 2.37 -22.99 3.19
C GLY A 230 3.79 -22.70 3.62
N LYS A 231 4.64 -22.37 2.64
CA LYS A 231 6.10 -22.13 2.78
C LYS A 231 6.40 -21.06 3.83
N TYR A 232 5.61 -20.01 3.89
CA TYR A 232 5.85 -18.85 4.74
C TYR A 232 4.88 -18.74 5.93
N LYS A 233 4.31 -19.88 6.38
CA LYS A 233 3.42 -19.92 7.55
C LYS A 233 3.99 -19.13 8.73
N GLY A 234 3.15 -18.25 9.31
CA GLY A 234 3.49 -17.38 10.43
C GLY A 234 3.97 -15.99 10.03
N THR A 235 4.21 -15.73 8.74
CA THR A 235 4.50 -14.37 8.26
C THR A 235 3.26 -13.49 8.39
N THR A 236 3.43 -12.27 8.92
CA THR A 236 2.35 -11.28 9.09
C THR A 236 2.84 -9.89 8.71
N VAL A 237 1.95 -9.05 8.14
CA VAL A 237 2.24 -7.65 7.80
C VAL A 237 1.08 -6.74 8.19
N LEU A 238 1.36 -5.44 8.37
CA LEU A 238 0.38 -4.35 8.54
C LEU A 238 -0.54 -4.50 9.76
N GLN A 239 -0.19 -5.35 10.72
CA GLN A 239 -0.99 -5.57 11.92
C GLN A 239 -0.86 -4.39 12.90
N ASP A 240 0.31 -3.76 12.99
CA ASP A 240 0.53 -2.59 13.84
C ASP A 240 -0.24 -1.38 13.31
N GLU A 241 -0.23 -1.15 11.99
CA GLU A 241 -0.99 -0.11 11.32
C GLU A 241 -2.50 -0.28 11.53
N GLN A 242 -3.00 -1.50 11.40
CA GLN A 242 -4.39 -1.86 11.68
C GLN A 242 -4.75 -1.60 13.15
N ASN A 243 -3.97 -2.18 14.07
CA ASN A 243 -4.31 -2.17 15.49
C ASN A 243 -4.15 -0.77 16.10
N GLN A 244 -3.09 -0.01 15.74
CA GLN A 244 -2.90 1.34 16.26
C GLN A 244 -3.89 2.33 15.64
N GLY A 245 -4.25 2.17 14.35
CA GLY A 245 -5.33 2.95 13.73
C GLY A 245 -6.67 2.75 14.45
N LEU A 246 -7.03 1.50 14.73
CA LEU A 246 -8.25 1.17 15.48
C LEU A 246 -8.18 1.72 16.93
N ALA A 247 -7.07 1.52 17.62
CA ALA A 247 -6.88 2.01 18.99
C ALA A 247 -6.94 3.55 19.05
N PHE A 248 -6.39 4.26 18.06
CA PHE A 248 -6.49 5.71 17.96
C PHE A 248 -7.95 6.16 17.84
N MET A 249 -8.73 5.56 16.93
CA MET A 249 -10.16 5.89 16.77
C MET A 249 -10.97 5.59 18.06
N GLN A 250 -10.68 4.48 18.74
CA GLN A 250 -11.33 4.10 20.00
C GLN A 250 -10.95 5.05 21.16
N GLY A 251 -9.73 5.58 21.18
CA GLY A 251 -9.22 6.52 22.18
C GLY A 251 -9.78 7.95 22.06
N LEU A 252 -10.51 8.26 20.98
CA LEU A 252 -11.20 9.53 20.85
C LEU A 252 -12.48 9.55 21.70
N ASP A 253 -12.75 10.66 22.40
CA ASP A 253 -14.05 10.89 23.02
C ASP A 253 -15.18 11.01 21.99
N ALA A 254 -16.42 10.91 22.44
CA ALA A 254 -17.59 10.87 21.54
C ALA A 254 -17.69 12.09 20.59
N PRO A 255 -17.47 13.35 21.00
CA PRO A 255 -17.48 14.49 20.10
C PRO A 255 -16.38 14.45 19.02
N ARG A 256 -15.14 14.07 19.41
CA ARG A 256 -14.03 13.96 18.48
C ARG A 256 -14.17 12.77 17.53
N ARG A 257 -14.66 11.64 18.05
CA ARG A 257 -14.97 10.45 17.23
C ARG A 257 -16.03 10.76 16.17
N ALA A 258 -17.08 11.52 16.53
CA ALA A 258 -18.11 11.95 15.58
C ALA A 258 -17.54 12.84 14.47
N LYS A 259 -16.57 13.71 14.78
CA LYS A 259 -15.89 14.54 13.77
C LYS A 259 -14.98 13.71 12.86
N ALA A 260 -14.27 12.72 13.40
CA ALA A 260 -13.39 11.84 12.61
C ALA A 260 -14.18 10.93 11.65
N LEU A 261 -15.41 10.55 12.01
CA LEU A 261 -16.23 9.60 11.28
C LEU A 261 -16.85 10.23 10.03
N LEU A 262 -16.42 9.80 8.85
CA LEU A 262 -17.02 10.22 7.56
C LEU A 262 -18.25 9.38 7.22
N ARG A 263 -18.19 8.07 7.49
CA ARG A 263 -19.25 7.10 7.18
C ARG A 263 -19.14 5.88 8.08
N GLN A 264 -20.25 5.40 8.62
CA GLN A 264 -20.26 4.26 9.54
C GLN A 264 -20.19 2.91 8.84
N THR A 265 -20.61 2.83 7.58
CA THR A 265 -20.59 1.60 6.80
C THR A 265 -19.38 1.54 5.87
N LYS A 266 -18.68 0.41 5.87
CA LYS A 266 -17.58 0.08 4.97
C LYS A 266 -18.02 -1.07 4.06
N THR A 267 -18.27 -0.77 2.77
CA THR A 267 -18.85 -1.73 1.81
C THR A 267 -18.01 -1.93 0.55
N GLY A 268 -16.91 -1.23 0.40
CA GLY A 268 -16.04 -1.30 -0.77
C GLY A 268 -14.64 -0.80 -0.46
N ASN A 269 -13.83 -0.63 -1.49
CA ASN A 269 -12.51 -0.03 -1.39
C ASN A 269 -12.66 1.50 -1.27
N ASP A 270 -11.98 2.12 -0.32
CA ASP A 270 -12.09 3.54 -0.03
C ASP A 270 -10.79 4.33 -0.28
N ASN A 271 -9.68 3.65 -0.62
CA ASN A 271 -8.44 4.32 -1.04
C ASN A 271 -8.69 5.21 -2.26
N VAL A 272 -8.20 6.43 -2.21
CA VAL A 272 -8.37 7.41 -3.30
C VAL A 272 -7.06 7.75 -4.01
N SER A 273 -5.91 7.36 -3.45
CA SER A 273 -4.58 7.77 -3.93
C SER A 273 -3.66 6.62 -4.35
N GLU A 274 -4.22 5.48 -4.75
CA GLU A 274 -3.48 4.33 -5.31
C GLU A 274 -2.88 4.63 -6.68
N ALA A 275 -2.38 3.60 -7.34
CA ALA A 275 -1.82 3.65 -8.70
C ALA A 275 -2.71 4.46 -9.66
N TRP A 276 -2.06 5.25 -10.52
CA TRP A 276 -2.71 6.12 -11.52
C TRP A 276 -3.57 7.27 -10.95
N ARG A 277 -3.49 7.53 -9.64
CA ARG A 277 -4.24 8.59 -8.93
C ARG A 277 -3.33 9.73 -8.47
N ASP A 278 -2.45 10.20 -9.36
CA ASP A 278 -1.49 11.26 -9.03
C ASP A 278 -2.13 12.64 -8.84
N ASN A 279 -3.17 12.96 -9.61
CA ASN A 279 -3.74 14.31 -9.70
C ASN A 279 -5.08 14.46 -8.97
N VAL A 280 -5.27 13.72 -7.89
CA VAL A 280 -6.53 13.75 -7.12
C VAL A 280 -6.70 15.09 -6.40
N VAL A 281 -7.91 15.68 -6.49
CA VAL A 281 -8.35 16.76 -5.61
C VAL A 281 -9.05 16.14 -4.41
N LEU A 282 -8.47 16.28 -3.22
CA LEU A 282 -8.92 15.62 -2.00
C LEU A 282 -8.95 16.62 -0.85
N ASP A 283 -10.16 17.11 -0.51
CA ASP A 283 -10.34 18.03 0.60
C ASP A 283 -9.91 17.42 1.94
N TYR A 284 -9.45 18.29 2.83
CA TYR A 284 -9.24 17.91 4.22
C TYR A 284 -10.57 17.56 4.87
N ALA A 285 -10.63 16.40 5.53
CA ALA A 285 -11.85 15.92 6.16
C ALA A 285 -11.56 15.17 7.46
N GLY A 286 -12.52 15.15 8.36
CA GLY A 286 -12.43 14.48 9.64
C GLY A 286 -12.02 15.39 10.80
N LEU A 287 -11.39 14.84 11.82
CA LEU A 287 -10.95 15.55 13.03
C LEU A 287 -9.60 16.22 12.79
N ARG A 288 -9.55 17.53 12.97
CA ARG A 288 -8.29 18.30 12.88
C ARG A 288 -7.43 18.10 14.14
N ALA A 289 -6.12 17.94 13.96
CA ALA A 289 -5.19 17.71 15.08
C ALA A 289 -5.14 18.88 16.08
N SER A 290 -5.39 20.12 15.64
CA SER A 290 -5.50 21.28 16.56
C SER A 290 -6.69 21.18 17.53
N GLU A 291 -7.67 20.30 17.28
CA GLU A 291 -8.82 20.05 18.14
C GLU A 291 -8.60 18.83 19.07
N MET A 292 -7.48 18.13 18.94
CA MET A 292 -7.10 16.97 19.74
C MET A 292 -6.41 17.41 21.06
N THR A 293 -6.49 16.55 22.08
CA THR A 293 -5.64 16.69 23.27
C THR A 293 -4.18 16.42 22.93
N GLU A 294 -3.24 16.86 23.77
CA GLU A 294 -1.81 16.58 23.57
C GLU A 294 -1.53 15.07 23.48
N ALA A 295 -2.11 14.26 24.34
CA ALA A 295 -1.97 12.81 24.30
C ALA A 295 -2.50 12.20 22.99
N GLN A 296 -3.60 12.71 22.43
CA GLN A 296 -4.12 12.26 21.15
C GLN A 296 -3.22 12.71 19.97
N ARG A 297 -2.64 13.91 20.03
CA ARG A 297 -1.65 14.40 19.03
C ARG A 297 -0.40 13.52 19.03
N GLU A 298 0.10 13.13 20.19
CA GLU A 298 1.22 12.20 20.32
C GLU A 298 0.89 10.81 19.75
N GLN A 299 -0.31 10.29 20.02
CA GLN A 299 -0.77 9.02 19.45
C GLN A 299 -0.91 9.09 17.93
N LEU A 300 -1.43 10.20 17.38
CA LEU A 300 -1.48 10.43 15.94
C LEU A 300 -0.08 10.43 15.32
N LEU A 301 0.90 11.10 15.94
CA LEU A 301 2.28 11.10 15.48
C LEU A 301 2.92 9.70 15.54
N LYS A 302 2.61 8.89 16.56
CA LYS A 302 3.05 7.48 16.61
C LYS A 302 2.44 6.65 15.49
N LEU A 303 1.17 6.88 15.15
CA LEU A 303 0.54 6.23 14.02
C LEU A 303 1.18 6.63 12.69
N VAL A 304 1.51 7.93 12.49
CA VAL A 304 2.25 8.40 11.32
C VAL A 304 3.64 7.77 11.23
N ASP A 305 4.33 7.60 12.37
CA ASP A 305 5.68 7.01 12.43
C ASP A 305 5.73 5.54 11.98
N LEU A 306 4.62 4.78 12.06
CA LEU A 306 4.55 3.43 11.48
C LEU A 306 4.80 3.45 9.97
N TYR A 307 4.39 4.49 9.28
CA TYR A 307 4.52 4.65 7.84
C TYR A 307 5.83 5.32 7.46
N VAL A 308 6.12 6.48 8.05
CA VAL A 308 7.33 7.26 7.77
C VAL A 308 8.59 6.50 8.17
N GLY A 309 8.56 5.79 9.29
CA GLY A 309 9.67 4.99 9.78
C GLY A 309 9.97 3.72 8.97
N ASN A 310 9.36 3.53 7.79
CA ASN A 310 9.83 2.55 6.80
C ASN A 310 11.06 3.04 6.02
N MET A 311 11.31 4.37 5.94
CA MET A 311 12.57 4.94 5.46
C MET A 311 13.72 4.62 6.42
N ASP A 312 14.96 4.82 5.97
CA ASP A 312 16.11 4.83 6.87
C ASP A 312 15.91 5.85 8.03
N ASP A 313 16.47 5.52 9.18
CA ASP A 313 16.18 6.24 10.44
C ASP A 313 16.54 7.73 10.40
N GLY A 314 17.55 8.10 9.59
CA GLY A 314 17.99 9.48 9.45
C GLY A 314 16.95 10.33 8.72
N HIS A 315 16.59 9.90 7.53
CA HIS A 315 15.60 10.61 6.70
C HIS A 315 14.19 10.50 7.27
N ALA A 316 13.85 9.39 7.97
CA ALA A 316 12.59 9.29 8.71
C ALA A 316 12.43 10.39 9.76
N LYS A 317 13.51 10.72 10.51
CA LYS A 317 13.49 11.82 11.48
C LYS A 317 13.29 13.18 10.82
N VAL A 318 13.94 13.42 9.68
CA VAL A 318 13.74 14.64 8.87
C VAL A 318 12.28 14.74 8.45
N ARG A 319 11.73 13.66 7.89
CA ARG A 319 10.34 13.60 7.43
C ARG A 319 9.35 13.80 8.57
N MET A 320 9.56 13.15 9.73
CA MET A 320 8.73 13.36 10.92
C MET A 320 8.78 14.79 11.45
N SER A 321 9.91 15.49 11.30
CA SER A 321 10.01 16.92 11.65
C SER A 321 9.15 17.80 10.74
N GLU A 322 9.08 17.50 9.44
CA GLU A 322 8.17 18.18 8.49
C GLU A 322 6.70 17.92 8.84
N VAL A 323 6.34 16.68 9.17
CA VAL A 323 4.98 16.32 9.63
C VAL A 323 4.61 17.09 10.90
N LYS A 324 5.51 17.13 11.89
CA LYS A 324 5.29 17.87 13.14
C LYS A 324 5.09 19.36 12.92
N ALA A 325 5.85 19.98 12.02
CA ALA A 325 5.70 21.38 11.67
C ALA A 325 4.31 21.71 11.06
N HIS A 326 3.62 20.71 10.49
CA HIS A 326 2.30 20.86 9.89
C HIS A 326 1.19 20.16 10.70
N LEU A 327 1.45 19.75 11.95
CA LEU A 327 0.50 18.97 12.76
C LEU A 327 -0.82 19.69 12.95
N ASP A 328 -0.83 21.00 13.20
CA ASP A 328 -2.06 21.78 13.35
C ASP A 328 -2.89 21.87 12.05
N ARG A 329 -2.30 21.50 10.93
CA ARG A 329 -2.92 21.40 9.61
C ARG A 329 -3.01 19.94 9.15
N THR A 330 -3.20 19.01 10.08
CA THR A 330 -3.35 17.58 9.85
C THR A 330 -4.75 17.15 10.28
N TRP A 331 -5.41 16.33 9.47
CA TRP A 331 -6.73 15.78 9.73
C TRP A 331 -6.68 14.26 9.78
N PHE A 332 -7.46 13.68 10.66
CA PHE A 332 -7.73 12.25 10.75
C PHE A 332 -9.17 11.96 10.39
N ALA A 333 -9.39 11.06 9.44
CA ALA A 333 -10.72 10.66 8.98
C ALA A 333 -10.87 9.13 9.05
N TRP A 334 -12.10 8.67 9.25
CA TRP A 334 -12.45 7.26 9.45
C TRP A 334 -13.70 6.88 8.69
N ILE A 335 -13.71 5.67 8.10
CA ILE A 335 -14.89 5.00 7.54
C ILE A 335 -14.97 3.61 8.13
N GLY A 336 -16.17 3.21 8.57
CA GLY A 336 -16.44 1.89 9.14
C GLY A 336 -16.75 1.95 10.63
N LYS A 337 -17.01 0.78 11.19
CA LYS A 337 -17.19 0.61 12.63
C LYS A 337 -15.82 0.61 13.33
N SER A 338 -15.81 0.82 14.63
CA SER A 338 -14.59 0.83 15.46
C SER A 338 -14.59 -0.20 16.57
N GLU A 339 -15.40 -1.25 16.44
CA GLU A 339 -15.37 -2.43 17.34
C GLU A 339 -14.24 -3.39 16.93
N PRO A 340 -13.73 -4.23 17.83
CA PRO A 340 -12.77 -5.26 17.50
C PRO A 340 -13.27 -6.17 16.36
N GLY A 341 -12.41 -6.47 15.40
CA GLY A 341 -12.76 -7.29 14.24
C GLY A 341 -13.55 -6.58 13.13
N SER A 342 -13.77 -5.26 13.26
CA SER A 342 -14.39 -4.48 12.19
C SER A 342 -13.42 -4.21 11.04
N VAL A 343 -13.95 -4.17 9.81
CA VAL A 343 -13.26 -3.61 8.65
C VAL A 343 -13.44 -2.10 8.62
N PHE A 344 -12.38 -1.38 8.24
CA PHE A 344 -12.37 0.08 8.24
C PHE A 344 -11.38 0.66 7.22
N TYR A 345 -11.51 1.94 7.00
CA TYR A 345 -10.54 2.81 6.32
C TYR A 345 -10.21 3.96 7.25
N TYR A 346 -8.96 4.39 7.26
CA TYR A 346 -8.60 5.70 7.81
C TYR A 346 -7.66 6.46 6.91
N ARG A 347 -7.69 7.79 7.08
CA ARG A 347 -6.84 8.72 6.37
C ARG A 347 -6.24 9.74 7.32
N ILE A 348 -4.94 9.99 7.17
CA ILE A 348 -4.23 11.11 7.79
C ILE A 348 -3.79 12.03 6.67
N HIS A 349 -4.27 13.28 6.65
CA HIS A 349 -4.06 14.19 5.54
C HIS A 349 -3.61 15.56 6.02
N SER A 350 -2.49 16.06 5.49
CA SER A 350 -1.94 17.39 5.70
C SER A 350 -1.37 17.97 4.39
N PRO A 351 -0.90 19.23 4.36
CA PRO A 351 -0.24 19.78 3.17
C PRO A 351 1.00 19.00 2.72
N VAL A 352 1.65 18.29 3.62
CA VAL A 352 2.93 17.60 3.34
C VAL A 352 2.83 16.09 3.33
N ILE A 353 1.83 15.47 3.93
CA ILE A 353 1.67 14.01 3.95
C ILE A 353 0.22 13.60 3.83
N LEU A 354 -0.02 12.56 3.03
CA LEU A 354 -1.28 11.81 2.98
C LEU A 354 -0.94 10.34 3.26
N ILE A 355 -1.64 9.76 4.23
CA ILE A 355 -1.59 8.33 4.55
C ILE A 355 -3.00 7.78 4.45
N GLU A 356 -3.15 6.65 3.79
CA GLU A 356 -4.39 5.88 3.73
C GLU A 356 -4.12 4.46 4.19
N PHE A 357 -5.04 3.90 4.96
CA PHE A 357 -5.14 2.48 5.32
C PHE A 357 -6.55 2.01 4.97
N ASP A 358 -6.66 0.90 4.27
CA ASP A 358 -7.95 0.40 3.80
C ASP A 358 -8.04 -1.12 3.83
N HIS A 359 -9.10 -1.66 4.45
CA HIS A 359 -9.49 -3.04 4.26
C HIS A 359 -10.20 -3.18 2.92
N GLN A 360 -9.72 -4.09 2.07
CA GLN A 360 -10.13 -4.21 0.68
C GLN A 360 -11.10 -5.37 0.45
N LEU A 361 -11.81 -5.30 -0.68
CA LEU A 361 -12.52 -6.46 -1.24
C LEU A 361 -11.51 -7.55 -1.63
N PRO A 362 -11.81 -8.84 -1.42
CA PRO A 362 -10.92 -9.91 -1.85
C PRO A 362 -10.83 -9.96 -3.38
N VAL A 363 -9.62 -10.15 -3.90
CA VAL A 363 -9.32 -10.24 -5.34
C VAL A 363 -8.68 -11.59 -5.67
N GLY A 364 -7.50 -11.87 -5.16
CA GLY A 364 -6.81 -13.14 -5.37
C GLY A 364 -7.47 -14.29 -4.61
N LEU A 365 -8.03 -14.00 -3.44
CA LEU A 365 -8.72 -14.95 -2.56
C LEU A 365 -10.27 -14.87 -2.62
N ARG A 366 -10.84 -14.27 -3.65
CA ARG A 366 -12.31 -14.16 -3.83
C ARG A 366 -13.06 -15.50 -3.86
N HIS A 367 -12.37 -16.61 -4.05
CA HIS A 367 -12.92 -17.94 -3.97
C HIS A 367 -12.96 -18.49 -2.53
N LEU A 368 -12.28 -17.85 -1.58
CA LEU A 368 -12.22 -18.22 -0.16
C LEU A 368 -13.00 -17.25 0.75
N ALA A 369 -13.43 -16.09 0.24
CA ALA A 369 -14.13 -15.05 0.99
C ALA A 369 -15.29 -14.47 0.16
N ASP A 370 -16.23 -13.74 0.81
CA ASP A 370 -17.32 -13.06 0.08
C ASP A 370 -16.70 -11.94 -0.80
N PRO A 371 -16.79 -12.02 -2.14
CA PRO A 371 -16.16 -11.04 -3.03
C PRO A 371 -16.84 -9.67 -3.02
N LYS A 372 -17.94 -9.50 -2.30
CA LYS A 372 -18.71 -8.25 -2.21
C LYS A 372 -18.44 -7.47 -0.93
N LEU A 373 -17.72 -8.05 0.01
CA LEU A 373 -17.44 -7.44 1.32
C LEU A 373 -15.95 -7.32 1.56
N PRO A 374 -15.45 -6.14 2.01
CA PRO A 374 -14.10 -6.00 2.51
C PRO A 374 -13.84 -6.96 3.67
N ASN A 375 -12.60 -7.43 3.81
CA ASN A 375 -12.22 -8.34 4.89
C ASN A 375 -10.87 -7.94 5.52
N LEU A 376 -10.54 -8.54 6.66
CA LEU A 376 -9.32 -8.25 7.41
C LEU A 376 -8.05 -8.81 6.75
N GLU A 377 -8.19 -9.75 5.81
CA GLU A 377 -7.07 -10.43 5.16
C GLU A 377 -6.58 -9.72 3.89
N HIS A 378 -7.25 -8.65 3.44
CA HIS A 378 -6.81 -7.83 2.33
C HIS A 378 -6.69 -6.37 2.76
N VAL A 379 -5.46 -5.87 2.82
CA VAL A 379 -5.14 -4.51 3.29
C VAL A 379 -4.30 -3.78 2.27
N HIS A 380 -4.64 -2.52 2.02
CA HIS A 380 -3.82 -1.57 1.28
C HIS A 380 -3.44 -0.39 2.15
N THR A 381 -2.19 0.04 2.06
CA THR A 381 -1.74 1.31 2.62
C THR A 381 -1.02 2.13 1.56
N VAL A 382 -1.23 3.44 1.58
CA VAL A 382 -0.59 4.38 0.66
C VAL A 382 -0.05 5.57 1.45
N VAL A 383 1.17 5.96 1.16
CA VAL A 383 1.76 7.21 1.64
C VAL A 383 2.11 8.09 0.46
N ARG A 384 1.65 9.33 0.48
CA ARG A 384 1.90 10.32 -0.58
C ARG A 384 2.48 11.60 0.01
N THR A 385 3.14 12.37 -0.85
CA THR A 385 3.55 13.75 -0.54
C THR A 385 2.75 14.72 -1.40
N PRO A 386 1.63 15.27 -0.88
CA PRO A 386 0.78 16.20 -1.62
C PRO A 386 1.51 17.44 -2.11
N ASN A 387 0.81 18.26 -2.89
CA ASN A 387 1.31 19.52 -3.41
C ASN A 387 2.53 19.39 -4.32
N GLY A 388 2.55 18.31 -5.10
CA GLY A 388 3.49 18.16 -6.22
C GLY A 388 4.82 17.52 -5.89
N ASN A 389 5.06 17.01 -4.68
CA ASN A 389 6.37 16.47 -4.31
C ASN A 389 6.44 14.93 -4.20
N ASP A 390 5.43 14.19 -4.64
CA ASP A 390 5.61 12.77 -4.92
C ASP A 390 6.71 12.58 -5.97
N TYR A 391 7.48 11.51 -5.86
CA TYR A 391 8.63 11.23 -6.73
C TYR A 391 9.72 12.33 -6.67
N GLY A 392 9.68 13.21 -5.64
CA GLY A 392 10.57 14.37 -5.57
C GLY A 392 10.36 15.40 -6.67
N LYS A 393 9.20 15.41 -7.36
CA LYS A 393 8.99 16.26 -8.56
C LYS A 393 9.05 17.76 -8.27
N ASP A 394 8.64 18.26 -7.08
CA ASP A 394 8.80 19.67 -6.73
C ASP A 394 10.26 20.02 -6.45
N LEU A 395 11.01 19.15 -5.76
CA LEU A 395 12.46 19.36 -5.57
C LEU A 395 13.21 19.30 -6.90
N LEU A 396 12.88 18.39 -7.80
CA LEU A 396 13.46 18.30 -9.15
C LEU A 396 13.18 19.59 -9.96
N ARG A 397 11.96 20.10 -9.90
CA ARG A 397 11.58 21.37 -10.53
C ARG A 397 12.39 22.54 -9.96
N LEU A 398 12.55 22.61 -8.64
CA LEU A 398 13.35 23.63 -7.97
C LEU A 398 14.84 23.54 -8.34
N HIS A 399 15.37 22.31 -8.47
CA HIS A 399 16.73 22.07 -8.92
C HIS A 399 16.95 22.63 -10.35
N TYR A 400 16.07 22.31 -11.30
CA TYR A 400 16.17 22.84 -12.68
C TYR A 400 16.01 24.37 -12.77
N LEU A 401 15.29 25.01 -11.84
CA LEU A 401 15.22 26.46 -11.80
C LEU A 401 16.54 27.12 -11.32
N GLN A 402 17.29 26.42 -10.45
CA GLN A 402 18.58 26.88 -9.94
C GLN A 402 19.75 26.50 -10.87
N HIS A 403 19.62 25.39 -11.58
CA HIS A 403 20.63 24.82 -12.48
C HIS A 403 19.97 24.50 -13.85
N PRO A 404 19.76 25.51 -14.72
CA PRO A 404 19.22 25.28 -16.07
C PRO A 404 20.16 24.38 -16.88
N HIS A 405 19.62 23.31 -17.45
CA HIS A 405 20.34 22.35 -18.32
C HIS A 405 19.93 22.51 -19.78
#